data_186635f1d5dd34bc9aeacab6c847ac8a
#
_entry.id   186635f1d5dd34bc9aeacab6c847ac8a
#
_cell.length_a   1.000
_cell.length_b   1.000
_cell.length_c   1.000
_cell.angle_alpha   90.00
_cell.angle_beta   90.00
_cell.angle_gamma   90.00
#
_symmetry.space_group_name_H-M   'P 1'
#
loop_
_entity.id
_entity.type
_entity.pdbx_description
1 polymer ?
#
loop_
_entity_poly.entity_id
_entity_poly.type
_entity_poly.pdbx_seq_one_letter_code
_entity_poly.pdbx_strand_id
1 'polypeptide(L)'
;METYPEYPDWSDQTFLISEDIDSNYTILAALLKKTHVRILRARNGKEAIQIASGTASIDLILMDISMPDSDGIEALRFIRQQLPGKIVIAQTAHDLSSLEIINEKFDGFLLKPIRRKELLETLSKYLS
;
A
#
# COMPACT_ATOMS: atom_id res chain seq x y z
N MET A 1 -31.93 -8.88 -11.25
CA MET A 1 -31.12 -8.29 -10.34
C MET A 1 -29.72 -8.22 -10.80
N GLU A 2 -29.14 -7.09 -10.69
CA GLU A 2 -27.86 -7.01 -11.11
C GLU A 2 -26.90 -7.38 -10.16
N THR A 3 -25.85 -7.99 -10.58
CA THR A 3 -24.84 -8.39 -9.73
C THR A 3 -23.58 -7.76 -10.25
N TYR A 4 -23.03 -6.90 -9.48
CA TYR A 4 -21.77 -6.39 -9.79
C TYR A 4 -20.74 -7.27 -9.22
N PRO A 5 -19.62 -7.42 -9.82
CA PRO A 5 -18.48 -7.94 -9.10
C PRO A 5 -18.18 -6.89 -8.06
N GLU A 6 -18.48 -7.16 -6.81
CA GLU A 6 -18.16 -6.26 -5.73
C GLU A 6 -16.67 -6.10 -5.56
N TYR A 7 -15.91 -7.05 -6.09
CA TYR A 7 -14.46 -7.05 -5.95
C TYR A 7 -13.81 -7.26 -7.31
N PRO A 8 -12.79 -6.49 -7.63
CA PRO A 8 -12.00 -6.78 -8.82
C PRO A 8 -11.25 -8.10 -8.61
N ASP A 9 -10.87 -8.72 -9.71
CA ASP A 9 -10.07 -9.93 -9.65
C ASP A 9 -8.61 -9.55 -9.83
N TRP A 10 -7.87 -9.59 -8.74
CA TRP A 10 -6.45 -9.26 -8.74
C TRP A 10 -5.59 -10.50 -8.48
N SER A 11 -6.07 -11.66 -8.92
CA SER A 11 -5.38 -12.92 -8.68
C SER A 11 -4.01 -12.99 -9.34
N ASP A 12 -3.76 -12.16 -10.34
CA ASP A 12 -2.45 -12.08 -10.97
C ASP A 12 -1.61 -10.91 -10.45
N GLN A 13 -2.07 -10.23 -9.42
CA GLN A 13 -1.35 -9.10 -8.84
C GLN A 13 -0.69 -9.50 -7.52
N THR A 14 0.39 -8.81 -7.19
CA THR A 14 1.08 -8.97 -5.92
C THR A 14 1.29 -7.61 -5.28
N PHE A 15 0.80 -7.47 -4.05
CA PHE A 15 0.98 -6.23 -3.28
C PHE A 15 1.94 -6.46 -2.14
N LEU A 16 2.76 -5.45 -1.85
CA LEU A 16 3.55 -5.43 -0.64
C LEU A 16 2.88 -4.46 0.32
N ILE A 17 2.55 -4.91 1.52
CA ILE A 17 1.94 -4.06 2.54
C ILE A 17 2.93 -3.90 3.68
N SER A 18 3.36 -2.65 3.90
CA SER A 18 4.24 -2.32 5.02
C SER A 18 3.39 -1.78 6.15
N GLU A 19 3.22 -2.55 7.21
CA GLU A 19 2.37 -2.22 8.35
C GLU A 19 2.92 -2.92 9.59
N ASP A 20 3.28 -2.15 10.61
CA ASP A 20 3.90 -2.70 11.82
C ASP A 20 2.90 -3.26 12.82
N ILE A 21 1.65 -2.83 12.78
CA ILE A 21 0.64 -3.27 13.72
C ILE A 21 -0.16 -4.42 13.15
N ASP A 22 -0.12 -5.57 13.81
CA ASP A 22 -0.76 -6.78 13.31
C ASP A 22 -2.24 -6.60 13.03
N SER A 23 -2.96 -5.93 13.93
CA SER A 23 -4.41 -5.74 13.74
C SER A 23 -4.71 -4.88 12.53
N ASN A 24 -3.91 -3.87 12.26
CA ASN A 24 -4.10 -3.03 11.07
C ASN A 24 -3.82 -3.83 9.81
N TYR A 25 -2.78 -4.65 9.83
CA TYR A 25 -2.47 -5.52 8.70
C TYR A 25 -3.61 -6.50 8.45
N THR A 26 -4.12 -7.11 9.52
CA THR A 26 -5.20 -8.07 9.41
C THR A 26 -6.45 -7.45 8.77
N ILE A 27 -6.76 -6.22 9.13
CA ILE A 27 -7.89 -5.51 8.53
C ILE A 27 -7.68 -5.31 7.03
N LEU A 28 -6.50 -4.85 6.64
CA LEU A 28 -6.21 -4.65 5.22
C LEU A 28 -6.29 -5.96 4.44
N ALA A 29 -5.70 -7.01 4.98
CA ALA A 29 -5.72 -8.31 4.34
C ALA A 29 -7.16 -8.82 4.17
N ALA A 30 -7.99 -8.60 5.19
CA ALA A 30 -9.39 -9.00 5.13
C ALA A 30 -10.16 -8.21 4.06
N LEU A 31 -9.89 -6.90 3.96
CA LEU A 31 -10.55 -6.08 2.96
C LEU A 31 -10.16 -6.48 1.53
N LEU A 32 -8.99 -7.04 1.36
CA LEU A 32 -8.48 -7.42 0.04
C LEU A 32 -8.71 -8.90 -0.30
N LYS A 33 -9.16 -9.68 0.66
CA LYS A 33 -9.23 -11.14 0.50
C LYS A 33 -9.99 -11.59 -0.73
N LYS A 34 -11.13 -10.98 -0.99
CA LYS A 34 -11.99 -11.40 -2.10
C LYS A 34 -11.48 -10.96 -3.47
N THR A 35 -10.42 -10.16 -3.51
CA THR A 35 -9.79 -9.82 -4.79
C THR A 35 -8.82 -10.91 -5.24
N HIS A 36 -8.47 -11.82 -4.33
CA HIS A 36 -7.50 -12.90 -4.56
C HIS A 36 -6.07 -12.41 -4.81
N VAL A 37 -5.79 -11.14 -4.49
CA VAL A 37 -4.45 -10.60 -4.63
C VAL A 37 -3.47 -11.34 -3.72
N ARG A 38 -2.25 -11.54 -4.20
CA ARG A 38 -1.19 -12.10 -3.38
C ARG A 38 -0.61 -10.97 -2.53
N ILE A 39 -0.49 -11.19 -1.24
CA ILE A 39 0.01 -10.18 -0.32
C ILE A 39 1.31 -10.62 0.31
N LEU A 40 2.31 -9.74 0.26
CA LEU A 40 3.55 -9.90 1.00
C LEU A 40 3.53 -8.84 2.08
N ARG A 41 3.99 -9.17 3.26
CA ARG A 41 3.98 -8.22 4.37
C ARG A 41 5.38 -7.81 4.78
N ALA A 42 5.57 -6.51 5.00
CA ALA A 42 6.73 -5.97 5.69
C ALA A 42 6.26 -5.36 6.99
N ARG A 43 7.03 -5.49 8.05
CA ARG A 43 6.64 -4.94 9.36
C ARG A 43 7.21 -3.55 9.59
N ASN A 44 8.11 -3.10 8.74
CA ASN A 44 8.69 -1.77 8.83
C ASN A 44 9.31 -1.42 7.48
N GLY A 45 9.82 -0.20 7.38
CA GLY A 45 10.37 0.28 6.12
C GLY A 45 11.59 -0.52 5.66
N LYS A 46 12.39 -0.98 6.61
CA LYS A 46 13.58 -1.75 6.28
C LYS A 46 13.22 -3.09 5.63
N GLU A 47 12.23 -3.77 6.19
CA GLU A 47 11.73 -5.00 5.59
C GLU A 47 11.09 -4.73 4.23
N ALA A 48 10.41 -3.60 4.10
CA ALA A 48 9.80 -3.23 2.82
C ALA A 48 10.86 -3.09 1.75
N ILE A 49 11.97 -2.46 2.08
CA ILE A 49 13.09 -2.33 1.14
C ILE A 49 13.64 -3.70 0.76
N GLN A 50 13.83 -4.57 1.74
CA GLN A 50 14.37 -5.90 1.50
C GLN A 50 13.47 -6.72 0.59
N ILE A 51 12.17 -6.71 0.87
CA ILE A 51 11.22 -7.47 0.09
C ILE A 51 11.09 -6.90 -1.31
N ALA A 52 10.99 -5.57 -1.42
CA ALA A 52 10.86 -4.92 -2.72
C ALA A 52 12.09 -5.15 -3.58
N SER A 53 13.28 -5.17 -2.98
CA SER A 53 14.52 -5.39 -3.71
C SER A 53 14.68 -6.83 -4.16
N GLY A 54 14.13 -7.76 -3.39
CA GLY A 54 14.28 -9.18 -3.67
C GLY A 54 13.13 -9.81 -4.46
N THR A 55 12.07 -9.05 -4.76
CA THR A 55 10.91 -9.59 -5.42
C THR A 55 10.56 -8.75 -6.63
N ALA A 56 10.81 -9.29 -7.80
CA ALA A 56 10.67 -8.51 -9.04
C ALA A 56 9.23 -8.22 -9.43
N SER A 57 8.28 -9.00 -8.96
CA SER A 57 6.92 -8.94 -9.44
C SER A 57 5.92 -8.26 -8.51
N ILE A 58 6.36 -7.26 -7.78
CA ILE A 58 5.44 -6.49 -6.94
C ILE A 58 4.79 -5.42 -7.80
N ASP A 59 3.46 -5.42 -7.80
CA ASP A 59 2.69 -4.51 -8.64
C ASP A 59 2.35 -3.21 -7.92
N LEU A 60 2.24 -3.26 -6.59
CA LEU A 60 1.85 -2.09 -5.83
C LEU A 60 2.30 -2.24 -4.38
N ILE A 61 2.70 -1.14 -3.77
CA ILE A 61 3.14 -1.10 -2.38
C ILE A 61 2.22 -0.19 -1.59
N LEU A 62 1.65 -0.71 -0.50
CA LEU A 62 0.92 0.09 0.47
C LEU A 62 1.87 0.35 1.63
N MET A 63 2.18 1.62 1.88
CA MET A 63 3.17 2.01 2.85
C MET A 63 2.56 2.83 3.97
N ASP A 64 2.57 2.30 5.19
CA ASP A 64 2.11 3.03 6.35
C ASP A 64 3.15 4.08 6.73
N ILE A 65 2.76 5.34 6.78
CA ILE A 65 3.65 6.43 7.16
C ILE A 65 3.28 7.05 8.49
N SER A 66 2.36 6.42 9.23
CA SER A 66 1.98 6.88 10.57
C SER A 66 2.94 6.40 11.64
N MET A 67 3.97 5.68 11.26
CA MET A 67 4.93 5.13 12.21
C MET A 67 5.83 6.23 12.76
N PRO A 68 6.19 6.16 14.05
CA PRO A 68 6.93 7.22 14.71
C PRO A 68 8.27 7.57 14.08
N ASP A 69 8.93 6.59 13.50
CA ASP A 69 10.28 6.79 12.99
C ASP A 69 10.33 7.15 11.52
N SER A 70 9.18 7.38 10.91
CA SER A 70 9.11 7.77 9.50
C SER A 70 9.81 6.81 8.55
N ASP A 71 9.91 5.55 8.95
CA ASP A 71 10.51 4.51 8.13
C ASP A 71 9.92 4.44 6.74
N GLY A 72 8.63 4.73 6.62
CA GLY A 72 7.94 4.68 5.34
C GLY A 72 8.49 5.70 4.35
N ILE A 73 8.90 6.86 4.84
CA ILE A 73 9.44 7.91 3.97
C ILE A 73 10.83 7.49 3.46
N GLU A 74 11.65 6.95 4.34
CA GLU A 74 12.97 6.47 3.94
C GLU A 74 12.85 5.33 2.94
N ALA A 75 11.92 4.43 3.17
CA ALA A 75 11.67 3.31 2.26
C ALA A 75 11.20 3.83 0.90
N LEU A 76 10.31 4.83 0.89
CA LEU A 76 9.86 5.43 -0.36
C LEU A 76 11.03 6.00 -1.14
N ARG A 77 11.89 6.75 -0.48
CA ARG A 77 13.05 7.38 -1.15
C ARG A 77 13.96 6.32 -1.78
N PHE A 78 14.20 5.24 -1.04
CA PHE A 78 15.01 4.15 -1.57
C PHE A 78 14.33 3.52 -2.79
N ILE A 79 13.03 3.24 -2.69
CA ILE A 79 12.30 2.59 -3.76
C ILE A 79 12.28 3.47 -5.01
N ARG A 80 12.06 4.78 -4.84
CA ARG A 80 12.06 5.70 -5.98
C ARG A 80 13.41 5.75 -6.68
N GLN A 81 14.49 5.67 -5.90
CA GLN A 81 15.82 5.76 -6.44
C GLN A 81 16.29 4.46 -7.08
N GLN A 82 16.03 3.34 -6.42
CA GLN A 82 16.55 2.05 -6.83
C GLN A 82 15.58 1.20 -7.66
N LEU A 83 14.30 1.46 -7.51
CA LEU A 83 13.25 0.66 -8.16
C LEU A 83 12.22 1.59 -8.81
N PRO A 84 12.66 2.40 -9.77
CA PRO A 84 11.75 3.35 -10.40
C PRO A 84 10.62 2.62 -11.11
N GLY A 85 9.45 3.20 -11.11
CA GLY A 85 8.29 2.59 -11.73
C GLY A 85 7.38 1.82 -10.79
N LYS A 86 7.80 1.60 -9.55
CA LYS A 86 6.92 0.94 -8.59
C LYS A 86 5.87 1.93 -8.10
N ILE A 87 4.63 1.45 -7.96
CA ILE A 87 3.52 2.26 -7.46
C ILE A 87 3.52 2.16 -5.95
N VAL A 88 3.58 3.29 -5.28
CA VAL A 88 3.58 3.35 -3.82
C VAL A 88 2.46 4.24 -3.33
N ILE A 89 1.53 3.65 -2.57
CA ILE A 89 0.38 4.34 -1.99
C ILE A 89 0.63 4.47 -0.49
N ALA A 90 0.56 5.68 0.04
CA ALA A 90 0.76 5.90 1.46
C ALA A 90 -0.52 5.68 2.24
N GLN A 91 -0.41 5.12 3.43
CA GLN A 91 -1.50 5.06 4.39
C GLN A 91 -1.12 5.95 5.56
N THR A 92 -2.02 6.80 5.99
CA THR A 92 -1.73 7.73 7.09
C THR A 92 -2.96 7.97 7.95
N ALA A 93 -2.74 8.19 9.25
CA ALA A 93 -3.78 8.58 10.17
C ALA A 93 -3.89 10.10 10.26
N HIS A 94 -3.00 10.83 9.62
CA HIS A 94 -2.94 12.27 9.74
C HIS A 94 -3.63 12.98 8.60
N ASP A 95 -4.08 14.20 8.86
CA ASP A 95 -4.64 15.06 7.84
C ASP A 95 -3.56 15.32 6.81
N LEU A 96 -3.88 15.07 5.56
CA LEU A 96 -2.93 15.23 4.47
C LEU A 96 -2.41 16.66 4.33
N SER A 97 -3.24 17.63 4.67
CA SER A 97 -2.84 19.02 4.52
C SER A 97 -1.71 19.44 5.45
N SER A 98 -1.47 18.68 6.51
CA SER A 98 -0.43 19.03 7.47
C SER A 98 0.91 18.36 7.18
N LEU A 99 0.98 17.56 6.12
CA LEU A 99 2.19 16.79 5.86
C LEU A 99 2.87 17.21 4.58
N GLU A 100 3.82 18.12 4.70
CA GLU A 100 4.65 18.46 3.56
C GLU A 100 5.34 17.23 3.00
N ILE A 101 5.59 16.28 3.85
CA ILE A 101 6.12 14.99 3.52
C ILE A 101 5.33 14.31 2.42
N ILE A 102 4.08 14.61 2.30
CA ILE A 102 3.20 14.00 1.33
C ILE A 102 3.50 14.49 -0.07
N ASN A 103 4.18 15.59 -0.17
CA ASN A 103 4.69 16.02 -1.45
C ASN A 103 5.89 15.18 -1.86
N GLU A 104 6.38 14.32 -0.96
CA GLU A 104 7.28 13.29 -1.36
C GLU A 104 6.50 12.39 -2.33
N LYS A 105 7.13 11.71 -3.12
CA LYS A 105 6.66 11.10 -4.35
C LYS A 105 5.81 9.84 -4.20
N PHE A 106 4.81 9.88 -3.34
CA PHE A 106 3.82 8.81 -3.31
C PHE A 106 2.88 8.97 -4.50
N ASP A 107 2.42 7.86 -5.03
CA ASP A 107 1.49 7.91 -6.15
C ASP A 107 0.08 8.23 -5.68
N GLY A 108 -0.26 7.85 -4.46
CA GLY A 108 -1.57 8.14 -3.91
C GLY A 108 -1.58 7.99 -2.41
N PHE A 109 -2.73 8.27 -1.81
CA PHE A 109 -2.86 8.28 -0.36
C PHE A 109 -4.18 7.67 0.07
N LEU A 110 -4.15 6.98 1.22
CA LEU A 110 -5.34 6.48 1.88
C LEU A 110 -5.32 6.97 3.31
N LEU A 111 -6.40 7.59 3.74
CA LEU A 111 -6.51 8.11 5.09
C LEU A 111 -7.17 7.07 5.97
N LYS A 112 -6.57 6.79 7.12
CA LYS A 112 -7.15 5.85 8.10
C LYS A 112 -8.32 6.51 8.83
N PRO A 113 -9.37 5.77 9.16
CA PRO A 113 -9.56 4.34 8.95
C PRO A 113 -9.89 4.03 7.50
N ILE A 114 -9.24 3.02 6.94
CA ILE A 114 -9.42 2.70 5.55
C ILE A 114 -10.66 1.84 5.37
N ARG A 115 -11.53 2.25 4.45
CA ARG A 115 -12.75 1.52 4.16
C ARG A 115 -12.60 0.77 2.85
N ARG A 116 -13.33 -0.34 2.74
CA ARG A 116 -13.24 -1.20 1.56
C ARG A 116 -13.43 -0.44 0.26
N LYS A 117 -14.49 0.34 0.16
CA LYS A 117 -14.80 1.05 -1.08
C LYS A 117 -13.67 1.98 -1.50
N GLU A 118 -13.18 2.77 -0.56
CA GLU A 118 -12.09 3.70 -0.84
C GLU A 118 -10.81 2.97 -1.22
N LEU A 119 -10.53 1.88 -0.54
CA LEU A 119 -9.34 1.08 -0.82
C LEU A 119 -9.40 0.54 -2.24
N LEU A 120 -10.50 -0.12 -2.59
CA LEU A 120 -10.62 -0.74 -3.89
C LEU A 120 -10.65 0.28 -5.02
N GLU A 121 -11.33 1.39 -4.81
CA GLU A 121 -11.37 2.46 -5.82
C GLU A 121 -10.00 3.08 -6.04
N THR A 122 -9.30 3.35 -4.95
CA THR A 122 -7.99 3.97 -5.04
C THR A 122 -7.00 3.05 -5.75
N LEU A 123 -6.96 1.79 -5.34
CA LEU A 123 -6.01 0.86 -5.94
C LEU A 123 -6.34 0.56 -7.41
N SER A 124 -7.62 0.53 -7.74
CA SER A 124 -8.04 0.27 -9.11
C SER A 124 -7.54 1.33 -10.10
N LYS A 125 -7.29 2.54 -9.63
CA LYS A 125 -6.75 3.60 -10.50
C LYS A 125 -5.36 3.27 -11.02
N TYR A 126 -4.62 2.44 -10.29
CA TYR A 126 -3.24 2.14 -10.62
C TYR A 126 -3.03 0.75 -11.21
N LEU A 127 -4.09 -0.06 -11.18
CA LEU A 127 -4.01 -1.44 -11.63
C LEU A 127 -4.93 -1.63 -12.83
N SER A 128 -4.53 -1.26 -13.95
CA SER A 128 -5.41 -1.41 -15.11
C SER A 128 -4.94 -2.48 -16.08
#